data_df214e2539a190e15a0c61f5aff976aa
#
_entry.id   df214e2539a190e15a0c61f5aff976aa
#
_cell.length_a   1.000
_cell.length_b   1.000
_cell.length_c   1.000
_cell.angle_alpha   90.00
_cell.angle_beta   90.00
_cell.angle_gamma   90.00
#
_symmetry.space_group_name_H-M   'P 1'
#
loop_
_entity.id
_entity.type
_entity.pdbx_description
1 polymer ?
#
loop_
_entity_poly.entity_id
_entity_poly.type
_entity_poly.pdbx_seq_one_letter_code
_entity_poly.pdbx_strand_id
1 'polypeptide(L)'
;MNSDKAFVSKIRKKVLISNDFREILITQNTSIIEQRIIMMVLSAIKEQQSLFINVKAFNGKREIQLSFNDYYEGWANQGLVEFSIPLNQINPKQMMKNSAIQEALIQMTNLNWLRLKDETINGFKAVPFILEPSWNSKYIYFKLDKAIMKNLLNMNHYFSLLKDLPNKTSVSNTLRFLLWILKFKKIKQVTKEYGQILKELNIPSNKYEGSYRFDRDFLKRVKVDL
;
A
#
# COMPACT_ATOMS: atom_id res chain seq x y z
N MET A 1 7.70 -19.97 -22.06
CA MET A 1 8.75 -19.00 -21.68
C MET A 1 8.20 -17.60 -21.94
N ASN A 2 7.57 -16.97 -20.96
CA ASN A 2 7.22 -15.55 -21.04
C ASN A 2 8.28 -14.78 -20.28
N SER A 3 9.10 -14.07 -21.07
CA SER A 3 10.17 -13.22 -20.64
C SER A 3 9.73 -12.22 -19.57
N ASP A 4 10.62 -12.00 -18.62
CA ASP A 4 10.68 -10.99 -17.59
C ASP A 4 10.24 -9.59 -18.04
N LYS A 5 8.91 -9.38 -18.15
CA LYS A 5 8.38 -8.03 -18.41
C LYS A 5 8.16 -7.33 -17.09
N ALA A 6 8.94 -6.30 -16.82
CA ALA A 6 8.72 -5.41 -15.69
C ALA A 6 7.27 -4.92 -15.64
N PHE A 7 6.69 -4.87 -14.43
CA PHE A 7 5.38 -4.26 -14.25
C PHE A 7 5.44 -2.76 -14.51
N VAL A 8 4.60 -2.31 -15.44
CA VAL A 8 4.48 -0.90 -15.79
C VAL A 8 3.19 -0.34 -15.20
N SER A 9 3.26 0.77 -14.51
CA SER A 9 2.09 1.44 -13.97
C SER A 9 1.17 1.91 -15.10
N LYS A 10 -0.09 1.45 -15.08
CA LYS A 10 -1.15 1.86 -16.02
C LYS A 10 -1.95 3.03 -15.45
N ILE A 11 -2.52 3.86 -16.33
CA ILE A 11 -3.41 4.95 -15.93
C ILE A 11 -4.75 4.35 -15.48
N ARG A 12 -4.96 4.26 -14.17
CA ARG A 12 -6.19 3.74 -13.56
C ARG A 12 -6.69 4.68 -12.47
N LYS A 13 -7.99 4.85 -12.37
CA LYS A 13 -8.61 5.73 -11.36
C LYS A 13 -8.61 5.12 -9.95
N LYS A 14 -8.73 3.79 -9.85
CA LYS A 14 -8.84 3.07 -8.57
C LYS A 14 -7.86 1.90 -8.52
N VAL A 15 -7.30 1.69 -7.33
CA VAL A 15 -6.48 0.53 -6.95
C VAL A 15 -7.24 -0.34 -5.97
N LEU A 16 -6.81 -1.59 -5.83
CA LEU A 16 -7.33 -2.54 -4.84
C LEU A 16 -6.30 -2.69 -3.72
N ILE A 17 -6.79 -2.71 -2.49
CA ILE A 17 -5.97 -2.90 -1.29
C ILE A 17 -6.57 -4.04 -0.49
N SER A 18 -5.78 -5.08 -0.20
CA SER A 18 -6.20 -6.15 0.71
C SER A 18 -6.35 -5.60 2.14
N ASN A 19 -7.20 -6.25 2.92
CA ASN A 19 -7.36 -5.84 4.32
C ASN A 19 -6.05 -5.99 5.11
N ASP A 20 -5.26 -7.03 4.83
CA ASP A 20 -3.97 -7.27 5.49
C ASP A 20 -2.97 -6.15 5.19
N PHE A 21 -2.86 -5.78 3.91
CA PHE A 21 -1.97 -4.68 3.51
C PHE A 21 -2.47 -3.32 4.03
N ARG A 22 -3.77 -3.12 4.16
CA ARG A 22 -4.35 -1.95 4.82
C ARG A 22 -3.86 -1.81 6.26
N GLU A 23 -3.88 -2.89 7.06
CA GLU A 23 -3.40 -2.86 8.45
C GLU A 23 -1.93 -2.45 8.51
N ILE A 24 -1.10 -2.94 7.59
CA ILE A 24 0.31 -2.52 7.48
C ILE A 24 0.40 -1.02 7.21
N LEU A 25 -0.34 -0.51 6.22
CA LEU A 25 -0.30 0.91 5.84
C LEU A 25 -0.82 1.85 6.95
N ILE A 26 -1.77 1.41 7.77
CA ILE A 26 -2.29 2.19 8.90
C ILE A 26 -1.19 2.41 9.94
N THR A 27 -0.40 1.37 10.23
CA THR A 27 0.63 1.41 11.27
C THR A 27 1.98 1.94 10.77
N GLN A 28 2.20 1.95 9.46
CA GLN A 28 3.45 2.41 8.86
C GLN A 28 3.45 3.94 8.69
N ASN A 29 4.52 4.59 9.17
CA ASN A 29 4.69 6.04 9.01
C ASN A 29 5.29 6.38 7.64
N THR A 30 4.47 6.33 6.59
CA THR A 30 4.88 6.58 5.21
C THR A 30 4.80 8.08 4.85
N SER A 31 5.75 8.56 4.08
CA SER A 31 5.70 9.87 3.42
C SER A 31 4.67 9.88 2.27
N ILE A 32 4.29 11.07 1.81
CA ILE A 32 3.38 11.20 0.65
C ILE A 32 4.01 10.57 -0.61
N ILE A 33 5.32 10.66 -0.79
CA ILE A 33 6.02 10.10 -1.95
C ILE A 33 5.98 8.56 -1.91
N GLU A 34 6.28 7.97 -0.76
CA GLU A 34 6.17 6.52 -0.56
C GLU A 34 4.73 6.03 -0.83
N GLN A 35 3.72 6.76 -0.32
CA GLN A 35 2.32 6.46 -0.59
C GLN A 35 1.99 6.49 -2.10
N ARG A 36 2.55 7.45 -2.84
CA ARG A 36 2.39 7.53 -4.30
C ARG A 36 3.03 6.34 -5.00
N ILE A 37 4.24 5.95 -4.61
CA ILE A 37 4.93 4.76 -5.16
C ILE A 37 4.09 3.51 -4.89
N ILE A 38 3.60 3.33 -3.67
CA ILE A 38 2.71 2.21 -3.31
C ILE A 38 1.46 2.18 -4.20
N MET A 39 0.80 3.33 -4.41
CA MET A 39 -0.39 3.40 -5.27
C MET A 39 -0.07 3.05 -6.73
N MET A 40 1.14 3.38 -7.22
CA MET A 40 1.57 2.98 -8.56
C MET A 40 1.83 1.47 -8.64
N VAL A 41 2.46 0.88 -7.63
CA VAL A 41 2.63 -0.58 -7.53
C VAL A 41 1.26 -1.28 -7.58
N LEU A 42 0.32 -0.88 -6.72
CA LEU A 42 -1.04 -1.44 -6.69
C LEU A 42 -1.77 -1.25 -8.03
N SER A 43 -1.53 -0.14 -8.71
CA SER A 43 -2.08 0.10 -10.05
C SER A 43 -1.49 -0.85 -11.10
N ALA A 44 -0.20 -1.14 -11.02
CA ALA A 44 0.49 -2.03 -11.94
C ALA A 44 0.02 -3.49 -11.81
N ILE A 45 -0.19 -3.97 -10.58
CA ILE A 45 -0.56 -5.37 -10.30
C ILE A 45 -2.08 -5.62 -10.31
N LYS A 46 -2.90 -4.62 -10.57
CA LYS A 46 -4.37 -4.74 -10.44
C LYS A 46 -4.97 -5.87 -11.29
N GLU A 47 -4.41 -6.15 -12.46
CA GLU A 47 -4.87 -7.25 -13.30
C GLU A 47 -4.61 -8.60 -12.65
N GLN A 48 -3.44 -8.77 -12.05
CA GLN A 48 -3.10 -9.97 -11.29
C GLN A 48 -3.97 -10.11 -10.05
N GLN A 49 -4.22 -9.01 -9.33
CA GLN A 49 -5.14 -9.02 -8.18
C GLN A 49 -6.55 -9.49 -8.58
N SER A 50 -7.03 -9.14 -9.77
CA SER A 50 -8.38 -9.53 -10.22
C SER A 50 -8.56 -11.04 -10.37
N LEU A 51 -7.48 -11.81 -10.56
CA LEU A 51 -7.52 -13.27 -10.65
C LEU A 51 -7.89 -13.92 -9.31
N PHE A 52 -7.67 -13.24 -8.20
CA PHE A 52 -7.90 -13.72 -6.83
C PHE A 52 -9.16 -13.13 -6.18
N ILE A 53 -9.94 -12.35 -6.92
CA ILE A 53 -11.20 -11.81 -6.43
C ILE A 53 -12.28 -12.87 -6.61
N ASN A 54 -12.98 -13.20 -5.50
CA ASN A 54 -14.17 -14.03 -5.55
C ASN A 54 -15.27 -13.35 -6.37
N VAL A 55 -15.38 -13.71 -7.63
CA VAL A 55 -16.54 -13.34 -8.45
C VAL A 55 -17.69 -14.22 -7.99
N LYS A 56 -18.71 -13.62 -7.36
CA LYS A 56 -19.99 -14.32 -7.11
C LYS A 56 -20.50 -14.79 -8.47
N ALA A 57 -20.73 -16.09 -8.58
CA ALA A 57 -21.20 -16.72 -9.79
C ALA A 57 -22.38 -15.98 -10.41
N PHE A 58 -22.22 -15.51 -11.63
CA PHE A 58 -23.33 -15.09 -12.48
C PHE A 58 -23.98 -16.38 -13.01
N ASN A 59 -25.27 -16.55 -12.80
CA ASN A 59 -26.06 -17.72 -13.24
C ASN A 59 -25.67 -19.09 -12.60
N GLY A 60 -25.26 -19.13 -11.34
CA GLY A 60 -25.08 -20.40 -10.62
C GLY A 60 -23.84 -21.24 -11.03
N LYS A 61 -23.09 -20.83 -12.03
CA LYS A 61 -21.81 -21.45 -12.40
C LYS A 61 -20.69 -20.73 -11.66
N ARG A 62 -20.05 -21.40 -10.70
CA ARG A 62 -18.79 -20.93 -10.09
C ARG A 62 -17.72 -21.02 -11.18
N GLU A 63 -17.19 -19.88 -11.64
CA GLU A 63 -15.89 -19.90 -12.33
C GLU A 63 -14.86 -20.47 -11.34
N ILE A 64 -14.01 -21.36 -11.84
CA ILE A 64 -12.94 -21.94 -11.02
C ILE A 64 -11.99 -20.80 -10.69
N GLN A 65 -12.08 -20.32 -9.46
CA GLN A 65 -11.13 -19.34 -8.94
C GLN A 65 -9.76 -20.02 -8.85
N LEU A 66 -8.74 -19.38 -9.43
CA LEU A 66 -7.36 -19.81 -9.24
C LEU A 66 -7.04 -19.82 -7.73
N SER A 67 -6.59 -20.94 -7.22
CA SER A 67 -6.05 -20.98 -5.87
C SER A 67 -4.85 -20.03 -5.82
N PHE A 68 -4.88 -19.09 -4.88
CA PHE A 68 -3.78 -18.18 -4.67
C PHE A 68 -2.45 -18.93 -4.43
N ASN A 69 -2.51 -20.01 -3.67
CA ASN A 69 -1.33 -20.82 -3.36
C ASN A 69 -0.76 -21.50 -4.61
N ASP A 70 -1.62 -22.10 -5.45
CA ASP A 70 -1.17 -22.79 -6.68
C ASP A 70 -0.55 -21.79 -7.67
N TYR A 71 -1.16 -20.62 -7.84
CA TYR A 71 -0.61 -19.56 -8.68
C TYR A 71 0.71 -19.04 -8.12
N TYR A 72 0.77 -18.86 -6.81
CA TYR A 72 1.92 -18.33 -6.13
C TYR A 72 3.10 -19.30 -6.11
N GLU A 73 2.86 -20.62 -5.98
CA GLU A 73 3.91 -21.63 -6.09
C GLU A 73 4.55 -21.61 -7.48
N GLY A 74 3.75 -21.46 -8.54
CA GLY A 74 4.27 -21.25 -9.90
C GLY A 74 5.13 -19.98 -10.02
N TRP A 75 4.79 -18.93 -9.29
CA TRP A 75 5.54 -17.67 -9.24
C TRP A 75 6.75 -17.71 -8.29
N ALA A 76 6.72 -18.54 -7.26
CA ALA A 76 7.77 -18.66 -6.27
C ALA A 76 9.13 -19.03 -6.88
N ASN A 77 9.14 -19.66 -8.05
CA ASN A 77 10.33 -20.02 -8.80
C ASN A 77 10.92 -18.84 -9.61
N GLN A 78 10.23 -17.70 -9.71
CA GLN A 78 10.66 -16.55 -10.53
C GLN A 78 11.46 -15.49 -9.75
N GLY A 79 11.65 -15.65 -8.44
CA GLY A 79 12.48 -14.73 -7.65
C GLY A 79 11.83 -13.36 -7.42
N LEU A 80 12.52 -12.29 -7.82
CA LEU A 80 12.12 -10.90 -7.63
C LEU A 80 11.25 -10.41 -8.79
N VAL A 81 10.22 -9.62 -8.48
CA VAL A 81 9.33 -9.01 -9.49
C VAL A 81 9.77 -7.59 -9.78
N GLU A 82 10.05 -7.28 -11.03
CA GLU A 82 10.52 -5.97 -11.47
C GLU A 82 9.40 -4.98 -11.74
N PHE A 83 9.61 -3.73 -11.35
CA PHE A 83 8.71 -2.62 -11.60
C PHE A 83 9.43 -1.48 -12.30
N SER A 84 8.72 -0.85 -13.25
CA SER A 84 9.13 0.38 -13.91
C SER A 84 7.98 1.40 -13.82
N ILE A 85 8.22 2.52 -13.16
CA ILE A 85 7.19 3.55 -12.94
C ILE A 85 7.67 4.88 -13.51
N PRO A 86 6.90 5.52 -14.40
CA PRO A 86 7.23 6.84 -14.91
C PRO A 86 7.22 7.91 -13.81
N LEU A 87 8.23 8.76 -13.75
CA LEU A 87 8.35 9.84 -12.76
C LEU A 87 7.17 10.82 -12.80
N ASN A 88 6.62 11.09 -13.97
CA ASN A 88 5.47 11.97 -14.12
C ASN A 88 4.18 11.43 -13.46
N GLN A 89 4.09 10.14 -13.19
CA GLN A 89 2.97 9.56 -12.44
C GLN A 89 3.11 9.74 -10.93
N ILE A 90 4.35 9.82 -10.42
CA ILE A 90 4.63 10.07 -9.00
C ILE A 90 4.57 11.57 -8.71
N ASN A 91 5.05 12.37 -9.64
CA ASN A 91 5.16 13.84 -9.52
C ASN A 91 4.50 14.56 -10.70
N PRO A 92 3.17 14.42 -10.90
CA PRO A 92 2.47 14.90 -12.10
C PRO A 92 2.52 16.41 -12.26
N LYS A 93 2.68 17.16 -11.16
CA LYS A 93 2.77 18.63 -11.17
C LYS A 93 4.20 19.14 -11.09
N GLN A 94 5.20 18.27 -11.11
CA GLN A 94 6.62 18.59 -10.95
C GLN A 94 6.96 19.44 -9.72
N MET A 95 6.10 19.36 -8.68
CA MET A 95 6.26 20.15 -7.44
C MET A 95 7.32 19.60 -6.49
N MET A 96 7.76 18.37 -6.71
CA MET A 96 8.76 17.70 -5.87
C MET A 96 10.10 17.70 -6.57
N LYS A 97 11.17 17.84 -5.80
CA LYS A 97 12.54 17.64 -6.28
C LYS A 97 12.76 16.14 -6.54
N ASN A 98 13.51 15.80 -7.59
CA ASN A 98 13.85 14.42 -7.87
C ASN A 98 14.65 13.77 -6.72
N SER A 99 15.46 14.53 -5.99
CA SER A 99 16.16 14.04 -4.79
C SER A 99 15.22 13.51 -3.72
N ALA A 100 14.06 14.15 -3.51
CA ALA A 100 13.08 13.68 -2.53
C ALA A 100 12.44 12.33 -2.94
N ILE A 101 12.29 12.07 -4.26
CA ILE A 101 11.82 10.78 -4.76
C ILE A 101 12.91 9.71 -4.56
N GLN A 102 14.16 10.06 -4.80
CA GLN A 102 15.30 9.17 -4.58
C GLN A 102 15.45 8.79 -3.10
N GLU A 103 15.34 9.77 -2.21
CA GLU A 103 15.34 9.54 -0.76
C GLU A 103 14.20 8.61 -0.33
N ALA A 104 12.99 8.82 -0.83
CA ALA A 104 11.86 7.94 -0.54
C ALA A 104 12.12 6.50 -1.01
N LEU A 105 12.69 6.31 -2.21
CA LEU A 105 13.08 5.00 -2.70
C LEU A 105 14.11 4.33 -1.79
N ILE A 106 15.12 5.07 -1.35
CA ILE A 106 16.14 4.57 -0.42
C ILE A 106 15.51 4.19 0.92
N GLN A 107 14.61 5.03 1.47
CA GLN A 107 13.91 4.71 2.73
C GLN A 107 13.07 3.45 2.63
N MET A 108 12.45 3.20 1.48
CA MET A 108 11.64 1.99 1.27
C MET A 108 12.47 0.69 1.15
N THR A 109 13.80 0.78 1.04
CA THR A 109 14.72 -0.37 1.13
C THR A 109 15.09 -0.74 2.57
N ASN A 110 14.61 -0.01 3.56
CA ASN A 110 14.90 -0.30 4.95
C ASN A 110 14.22 -1.62 5.37
N LEU A 111 14.97 -2.54 5.95
CA LEU A 111 14.46 -3.82 6.45
C LEU A 111 13.37 -3.69 7.52
N ASN A 112 13.32 -2.58 8.23
CA ASN A 112 12.28 -2.30 9.21
C ASN A 112 10.99 -1.72 8.60
N TRP A 113 10.94 -1.58 7.29
CA TRP A 113 9.80 -0.96 6.62
C TRP A 113 8.53 -1.79 6.75
N LEU A 114 8.64 -3.14 6.61
CA LEU A 114 7.52 -4.05 6.80
C LEU A 114 7.87 -5.18 7.78
N ARG A 115 6.89 -5.56 8.61
CA ARG A 115 6.93 -6.77 9.43
C ARG A 115 5.84 -7.70 8.95
N LEU A 116 6.21 -8.77 8.27
CA LEU A 116 5.31 -9.80 7.79
C LEU A 116 5.32 -10.99 8.74
N LYS A 117 4.14 -11.57 9.00
CA LYS A 117 4.04 -12.81 9.74
C LYS A 117 4.74 -13.93 8.97
N ASP A 118 5.59 -14.67 9.64
CA ASP A 118 6.27 -15.84 9.09
C ASP A 118 5.87 -17.08 9.91
N GLU A 119 5.08 -17.92 9.27
CA GLU A 119 4.53 -19.12 9.92
C GLU A 119 5.59 -20.21 10.15
N THR A 120 6.68 -20.20 9.36
CA THR A 120 7.75 -21.20 9.47
C THR A 120 8.53 -21.09 10.76
N ILE A 121 8.65 -19.87 11.30
CA ILE A 121 9.34 -19.57 12.57
C ILE A 121 8.35 -19.17 13.68
N ASN A 122 7.04 -19.25 13.41
CA ASN A 122 5.98 -18.74 14.30
C ASN A 122 6.27 -17.33 14.83
N GLY A 123 6.71 -16.45 13.95
CA GLY A 123 7.17 -15.11 14.30
C GLY A 123 6.94 -14.07 13.20
N PHE A 124 7.85 -13.09 13.14
CA PHE A 124 7.80 -12.03 12.14
C PHE A 124 9.10 -11.96 11.35
N LYS A 125 8.97 -11.76 10.06
CA LYS A 125 10.08 -11.45 9.15
C LYS A 125 10.06 -9.96 8.83
N ALA A 126 11.19 -9.28 9.04
CA ALA A 126 11.40 -7.91 8.57
C ALA A 126 11.81 -7.94 7.09
N VAL A 127 11.12 -7.18 6.26
CA VAL A 127 11.40 -7.07 4.82
C VAL A 127 11.33 -5.62 4.37
N PRO A 128 12.18 -5.19 3.43
CA PRO A 128 12.02 -3.91 2.76
C PRO A 128 10.81 -3.95 1.83
N PHE A 129 10.18 -2.81 1.57
CA PHE A 129 9.10 -2.78 0.59
C PHE A 129 9.65 -2.96 -0.83
N ILE A 130 10.77 -2.32 -1.15
CA ILE A 130 11.43 -2.43 -2.45
C ILE A 130 12.88 -2.87 -2.31
N LEU A 131 13.41 -3.46 -3.37
CA LEU A 131 14.79 -3.91 -3.51
C LEU A 131 15.41 -3.28 -4.75
N GLU A 132 16.73 -3.09 -4.73
CA GLU A 132 17.53 -2.63 -5.87
C GLU A 132 16.95 -1.39 -6.57
N PRO A 133 16.63 -0.29 -5.84
CA PRO A 133 16.10 0.90 -6.48
C PRO A 133 17.12 1.53 -7.43
N SER A 134 16.64 1.89 -8.61
CA SER A 134 17.42 2.65 -9.59
C SER A 134 16.51 3.66 -10.30
N TRP A 135 17.08 4.67 -10.92
CA TRP A 135 16.32 5.74 -11.56
C TRP A 135 17.11 6.41 -12.67
N ASN A 136 16.38 7.01 -13.57
CA ASN A 136 16.91 7.94 -14.57
C ASN A 136 16.03 9.20 -14.63
N SER A 137 16.18 10.03 -15.64
CA SER A 137 15.39 11.27 -15.81
C SER A 137 13.91 11.04 -16.06
N LYS A 138 13.47 9.83 -16.44
CA LYS A 138 12.10 9.52 -16.86
C LYS A 138 11.40 8.49 -15.99
N TYR A 139 12.13 7.56 -15.40
CA TYR A 139 11.61 6.38 -14.70
C TYR A 139 12.32 6.11 -13.39
N ILE A 140 11.62 5.46 -12.48
CA ILE A 140 12.18 4.71 -11.37
C ILE A 140 12.01 3.22 -11.64
N TYR A 141 12.96 2.42 -11.18
CA TYR A 141 12.97 0.97 -11.31
C TYR A 141 13.27 0.37 -9.94
N PHE A 142 12.64 -0.73 -9.62
CA PHE A 142 12.89 -1.49 -8.39
C PHE A 142 12.29 -2.89 -8.50
N LYS A 143 12.62 -3.73 -7.54
CA LYS A 143 12.10 -5.09 -7.43
C LYS A 143 11.30 -5.23 -6.15
N LEU A 144 10.31 -6.13 -6.15
CA LEU A 144 9.59 -6.56 -4.95
C LEU A 144 9.92 -8.02 -4.64
N ASP A 145 10.14 -8.29 -3.33
CA ASP A 145 10.25 -9.65 -2.83
C ASP A 145 8.90 -10.38 -2.97
N LYS A 146 8.98 -11.71 -3.19
CA LYS A 146 7.80 -12.56 -3.29
C LYS A 146 6.89 -12.50 -2.06
N ALA A 147 7.42 -12.29 -0.86
CA ALA A 147 6.62 -12.17 0.35
C ALA A 147 5.77 -10.89 0.33
N ILE A 148 6.28 -9.79 -0.23
CA ILE A 148 5.52 -8.56 -0.45
C ILE A 148 4.45 -8.80 -1.50
N MET A 149 4.80 -9.40 -2.64
CA MET A 149 3.83 -9.72 -3.70
C MET A 149 2.69 -10.61 -3.19
N LYS A 150 2.99 -11.60 -2.35
CA LYS A 150 1.99 -12.44 -1.69
C LYS A 150 0.96 -11.61 -0.93
N ASN A 151 1.41 -10.65 -0.12
CA ASN A 151 0.51 -9.77 0.63
C ASN A 151 -0.31 -8.84 -0.27
N LEU A 152 0.27 -8.34 -1.36
CA LEU A 152 -0.41 -7.46 -2.30
C LEU A 152 -1.44 -8.19 -3.18
N LEU A 153 -1.23 -9.47 -3.46
CA LEU A 153 -2.11 -10.29 -4.31
C LEU A 153 -3.20 -11.03 -3.51
N ASN A 154 -3.10 -11.15 -2.19
CA ASN A 154 -4.10 -11.83 -1.38
C ASN A 154 -5.39 -10.99 -1.27
N MET A 155 -6.36 -11.26 -2.16
CA MET A 155 -7.62 -10.52 -2.29
C MET A 155 -8.80 -11.19 -1.57
N ASN A 156 -8.59 -12.02 -0.55
CA ASN A 156 -9.67 -12.65 0.21
C ASN A 156 -10.67 -11.60 0.77
N HIS A 157 -10.13 -10.51 1.28
CA HIS A 157 -10.90 -9.34 1.70
C HIS A 157 -10.18 -8.08 1.21
N TYR A 158 -10.87 -7.25 0.45
CA TYR A 158 -10.28 -6.05 -0.15
C TYR A 158 -11.29 -4.90 -0.23
N PHE A 159 -10.78 -3.71 -0.51
CA PHE A 159 -11.55 -2.53 -0.87
C PHE A 159 -10.84 -1.75 -1.97
N SER A 160 -11.57 -0.86 -2.63
CA SER A 160 -11.01 0.00 -3.66
C SER A 160 -10.76 1.41 -3.14
N LEU A 161 -9.65 2.01 -3.55
CA LEU A 161 -9.25 3.36 -3.21
C LEU A 161 -8.89 4.15 -4.47
N LEU A 162 -9.06 5.48 -4.44
CA LEU A 162 -8.59 6.35 -5.53
C LEU A 162 -7.06 6.36 -5.56
N LYS A 163 -6.49 6.05 -6.73
CA LYS A 163 -5.03 5.97 -6.92
C LYS A 163 -4.34 7.32 -6.67
N ASP A 164 -4.97 8.40 -7.06
CA ASP A 164 -4.42 9.73 -6.98
C ASP A 164 -4.67 10.44 -5.64
N LEU A 165 -5.22 9.73 -4.66
CA LEU A 165 -5.46 10.29 -3.33
C LEU A 165 -4.21 10.92 -2.71
N PRO A 166 -3.01 10.28 -2.71
CA PRO A 166 -1.79 10.92 -2.20
C PRO A 166 -1.32 12.14 -2.99
N ASN A 167 -1.87 12.38 -4.19
CA ASN A 167 -1.60 13.59 -4.96
C ASN A 167 -2.52 14.77 -4.58
N LYS A 168 -3.61 14.48 -3.88
CA LYS A 168 -4.63 15.46 -3.47
C LYS A 168 -4.51 15.84 -2.00
N THR A 169 -3.76 15.06 -1.21
CA THR A 169 -3.58 15.29 0.22
C THR A 169 -2.35 16.14 0.50
N SER A 170 -2.44 17.00 1.50
CA SER A 170 -1.35 17.87 1.96
C SER A 170 -0.48 17.20 3.03
N VAL A 171 -1.04 16.22 3.76
CA VAL A 171 -0.34 15.49 4.82
C VAL A 171 -0.42 13.99 4.65
N SER A 172 0.69 13.30 4.95
CA SER A 172 0.80 11.84 4.82
C SER A 172 -0.18 11.08 5.74
N ASN A 173 -0.55 11.67 6.87
CA ASN A 173 -1.48 11.07 7.81
C ASN A 173 -2.91 10.94 7.27
N THR A 174 -3.29 11.71 6.24
CA THR A 174 -4.64 11.68 5.67
C THR A 174 -4.97 10.29 5.12
N LEU A 175 -4.07 9.69 4.34
CA LEU A 175 -4.28 8.33 3.82
C LEU A 175 -4.39 7.31 4.96
N ARG A 176 -3.50 7.36 5.96
CA ARG A 176 -3.52 6.45 7.10
C ARG A 176 -4.83 6.52 7.86
N PHE A 177 -5.29 7.73 8.14
CA PHE A 177 -6.55 7.95 8.84
C PHE A 177 -7.75 7.50 8.01
N LEU A 178 -7.77 7.77 6.71
CA LEU A 178 -8.81 7.26 5.82
C LEU A 178 -8.86 5.73 5.81
N LEU A 179 -7.71 5.07 5.68
CA LEU A 179 -7.63 3.62 5.73
C LEU A 179 -8.15 3.06 7.05
N TRP A 180 -7.86 3.74 8.16
CA TRP A 180 -8.36 3.40 9.49
C TRP A 180 -9.88 3.57 9.58
N ILE A 181 -10.46 4.68 9.11
CA ILE A 181 -11.92 4.90 9.09
C ILE A 181 -12.63 3.85 8.24
N LEU A 182 -12.05 3.43 7.12
CA LEU A 182 -12.63 2.42 6.24
C LEU A 182 -12.83 1.04 6.91
N LYS A 183 -12.15 0.76 8.03
CA LYS A 183 -12.43 -0.43 8.88
C LYS A 183 -13.89 -0.42 9.39
N PHE A 184 -14.43 0.76 9.60
CA PHE A 184 -15.73 0.98 10.21
C PHE A 184 -16.83 1.32 9.19
N LYS A 185 -16.55 1.19 7.88
CA LYS A 185 -17.47 1.60 6.79
C LYS A 185 -18.89 1.04 6.94
N LYS A 186 -19.05 -0.15 7.55
CA LYS A 186 -20.36 -0.80 7.76
C LYS A 186 -21.05 -0.35 9.05
N ILE A 187 -20.38 0.41 9.88
CA ILE A 187 -20.85 0.87 11.20
C ILE A 187 -21.13 2.36 11.09
N LYS A 188 -22.34 2.78 11.46
CA LYS A 188 -22.78 4.18 11.32
C LYS A 188 -22.01 5.12 12.25
N GLN A 189 -21.64 4.65 13.44
CA GLN A 189 -20.96 5.44 14.45
C GLN A 189 -19.99 4.56 15.23
N VAL A 190 -18.79 5.07 15.49
CA VAL A 190 -17.76 4.42 16.30
C VAL A 190 -17.26 5.43 17.33
N THR A 191 -17.31 5.03 18.59
CA THR A 191 -16.70 5.78 19.69
C THR A 191 -15.48 5.02 20.17
N LYS A 192 -14.35 5.71 20.29
CA LYS A 192 -13.09 5.15 20.79
C LYS A 192 -12.39 6.11 21.72
N GLU A 193 -11.73 5.56 22.71
CA GLU A 193 -10.86 6.34 23.60
C GLU A 193 -9.68 6.91 22.84
N TYR A 194 -9.24 8.10 23.23
CA TYR A 194 -8.11 8.81 22.60
C TYR A 194 -6.83 7.96 22.55
N GLY A 195 -6.46 7.33 23.69
CA GLY A 195 -5.28 6.46 23.77
C GLY A 195 -5.36 5.25 22.83
N GLN A 196 -6.57 4.67 22.64
CA GLN A 196 -6.79 3.57 21.72
C GLN A 196 -6.62 4.02 20.26
N ILE A 197 -7.09 5.21 19.89
CA ILE A 197 -6.90 5.77 18.53
C ILE A 197 -5.41 5.93 18.24
N LEU A 198 -4.63 6.50 19.16
CA LEU A 198 -3.18 6.65 18.99
C LEU A 198 -2.49 5.31 18.79
N LYS A 199 -2.84 4.30 19.58
CA LYS A 199 -2.29 2.95 19.48
C LYS A 199 -2.61 2.31 18.13
N GLU A 200 -3.85 2.38 17.67
CA GLU A 200 -4.28 1.80 16.40
C GLU A 200 -3.63 2.48 15.19
N LEU A 201 -3.35 3.78 15.29
CA LEU A 201 -2.64 4.54 14.26
C LEU A 201 -1.12 4.49 14.43
N ASN A 202 -0.59 3.73 15.40
CA ASN A 202 0.84 3.69 15.73
C ASN A 202 1.44 5.11 15.91
N ILE A 203 0.73 5.94 16.66
CA ILE A 203 1.16 7.30 17.01
C ILE A 203 1.70 7.25 18.44
N PRO A 204 2.93 7.72 18.70
CA PRO A 204 3.45 7.80 20.06
C PRO A 204 2.52 8.59 20.99
N SER A 205 2.28 8.08 22.20
CA SER A 205 1.35 8.69 23.16
C SER A 205 1.74 10.11 23.57
N ASN A 206 3.03 10.45 23.51
CA ASN A 206 3.57 11.76 23.83
C ASN A 206 3.59 12.75 22.65
N LYS A 207 3.17 12.33 21.45
CA LYS A 207 3.22 13.19 20.25
C LYS A 207 2.25 14.36 20.33
N TYR A 208 1.09 14.15 20.96
CA TYR A 208 0.08 15.18 21.18
C TYR A 208 -0.21 15.29 22.67
N GLU A 209 -0.19 16.48 23.20
CA GLU A 209 -0.52 16.74 24.61
C GLU A 209 -2.06 16.77 24.78
N GLY A 210 -2.67 15.58 24.77
CA GLY A 210 -4.10 15.40 24.95
C GLY A 210 -4.93 15.44 23.67
N SER A 211 -6.22 15.11 23.82
CA SER A 211 -7.17 15.00 22.71
C SER A 211 -7.41 16.31 21.94
N TYR A 212 -7.32 17.46 22.63
CA TYR A 212 -7.48 18.78 21.99
C TYR A 212 -6.38 19.06 20.96
N ARG A 213 -5.10 18.80 21.28
CA ARG A 213 -4.00 19.00 20.32
C ARG A 213 -4.08 17.97 19.18
N PHE A 214 -4.47 16.75 19.48
CA PHE A 214 -4.72 15.76 18.43
C PHE A 214 -5.84 16.20 17.47
N ASP A 215 -6.95 16.72 17.98
CA ASP A 215 -8.02 17.26 17.12
C ASP A 215 -7.50 18.40 16.25
N ARG A 216 -6.81 19.39 16.84
CA ARG A 216 -6.32 20.57 16.13
C ARG A 216 -5.23 20.24 15.10
N ASP A 217 -4.23 19.46 15.49
CA ASP A 217 -2.99 19.30 14.72
C ASP A 217 -3.01 18.06 13.80
N PHE A 218 -3.90 17.11 14.06
CA PHE A 218 -4.08 15.91 13.25
C PHE A 218 -5.45 15.89 12.57
N LEU A 219 -6.56 15.81 13.31
CA LEU A 219 -7.89 15.58 12.72
C LEU A 219 -8.35 16.75 11.84
N LYS A 220 -8.16 18.00 12.26
CA LYS A 220 -8.56 19.16 11.44
C LYS A 220 -7.79 19.22 10.13
N ARG A 221 -6.49 18.91 10.13
CA ARG A 221 -5.68 18.86 8.90
C ARG A 221 -6.14 17.74 7.97
N VAL A 222 -6.37 16.54 8.51
CA VAL A 222 -6.89 15.41 7.73
C VAL A 222 -8.27 15.72 7.15
N LYS A 223 -9.14 16.39 7.92
CA LYS A 223 -10.50 16.76 7.48
C LYS A 223 -10.50 17.75 6.31
N VAL A 224 -9.50 18.64 6.23
CA VAL A 224 -9.36 19.57 5.09
C VAL A 224 -8.98 18.83 3.80
N ASP A 225 -8.24 17.72 3.91
CA ASP A 225 -7.79 16.92 2.77
C ASP A 225 -8.86 15.94 2.26
N LEU A 226 -9.85 15.56 3.10
CA LEU A 226 -10.90 14.58 2.79
C LEU A 226 -12.20 15.24 2.40
#